data_6de996f7112551a84e1d0b8286d622aa
#
_entry.id   6de996f7112551a84e1d0b8286d622aa
#
_cell.length_a   1.000
_cell.length_b   1.000
_cell.length_c   1.000
_cell.angle_alpha   90.00
_cell.angle_beta   90.00
_cell.angle_gamma   90.00
#
_symmetry.space_group_name_H-M   'P 1'
#
loop_
_entity.id
_entity.type
_entity.pdbx_description
1 polymer ?
#
loop_
_entity_poly.entity_id
_entity_poly.type
_entity_poly.pdbx_seq_one_letter_code
_entity_poly.pdbx_strand_id
1 'polypeptide(L)'
;MLKHVRLAIAVLMIGMTPAFANQGIQGNWEGAFSGGDWNKFVLRAEVIGQPGNTYRALIYIGDLQAVELAGLSRGDAAVFAGEVDLGMLGKFAAWAQARNGEMQGELLPGSGAAARFAMKRVVKTPPTLGQAPPEGAVVLLGEGTGEDAWKAEPGNFANGEMRIGGNTYTSKHEYGDAQVHVEFLCPYMPDQSGQARGNSGVYVHGRYEVQVLDSFADAPGAGTCGAIYSIAVPPAGACLPPGEWQTYDITFRAPKFDAAGKKTADAVITVVQNGQTLYNNMTLPHPTPGGIDGKEAALGPLMLQNHGNEVRFRNVWVLPLDK
;
A
#
# COMPACT_ATOMS: atom_id res chain seq x y z
N MET A 1 -46.92 -2.43 10.32
CA MET A 1 -46.44 -3.78 9.98
C MET A 1 -45.44 -3.65 8.84
N LEU A 2 -44.18 -3.41 9.13
CA LEU A 2 -43.12 -3.38 8.12
C LEU A 2 -42.68 -4.82 7.82
N LYS A 3 -42.93 -5.28 6.61
CA LYS A 3 -42.45 -6.58 6.14
C LYS A 3 -40.96 -6.46 5.82
N HIS A 4 -40.15 -7.18 6.58
CA HIS A 4 -38.73 -7.38 6.25
C HIS A 4 -38.60 -8.16 4.92
N VAL A 5 -38.16 -7.49 3.88
CA VAL A 5 -37.73 -8.16 2.67
C VAL A 5 -36.33 -8.73 2.94
N ARG A 6 -36.29 -10.00 3.33
CA ARG A 6 -35.01 -10.76 3.33
C ARG A 6 -34.69 -11.13 1.88
N LEU A 7 -33.75 -10.44 1.31
CA LEU A 7 -33.17 -10.84 0.01
C LEU A 7 -32.35 -12.11 0.25
N ALA A 8 -32.91 -13.28 -0.03
CA ALA A 8 -32.20 -14.55 -0.02
C ALA A 8 -31.36 -14.62 -1.30
N ILE A 9 -30.05 -14.44 -1.19
CA ILE A 9 -29.11 -14.70 -2.28
C ILE A 9 -28.90 -16.21 -2.33
N ALA A 10 -29.49 -16.88 -3.32
CA ALA A 10 -29.21 -18.27 -3.62
C ALA A 10 -27.83 -18.38 -4.25
N VAL A 11 -26.87 -18.97 -3.53
CA VAL A 11 -25.52 -19.26 -4.03
C VAL A 11 -25.60 -20.48 -4.93
N LEU A 12 -25.51 -20.28 -6.23
CA LEU A 12 -25.24 -21.35 -7.18
C LEU A 12 -23.73 -21.45 -7.38
N MET A 13 -23.12 -22.53 -6.88
CA MET A 13 -21.69 -22.80 -7.11
C MET A 13 -21.49 -23.18 -8.57
N ILE A 14 -20.79 -22.36 -9.30
CA ILE A 14 -20.23 -22.69 -10.63
C ILE A 14 -18.77 -22.23 -10.69
N GLY A 15 -17.87 -23.20 -10.84
CA GLY A 15 -16.57 -23.09 -11.49
C GLY A 15 -15.56 -22.10 -10.94
N MET A 16 -14.47 -22.60 -10.39
CA MET A 16 -13.25 -21.86 -10.05
C MET A 16 -12.70 -21.15 -11.30
N THR A 17 -12.88 -19.82 -11.40
CA THR A 17 -12.10 -18.99 -12.31
C THR A 17 -10.82 -18.57 -11.60
N PRO A 18 -9.66 -18.53 -12.30
CA PRO A 18 -8.38 -18.20 -11.67
C PRO A 18 -8.37 -16.77 -11.10
N ALA A 19 -7.65 -16.58 -10.00
CA ALA A 19 -7.55 -15.34 -9.22
C ALA A 19 -7.17 -14.07 -10.02
N PHE A 20 -6.73 -14.20 -11.27
CA PHE A 20 -6.30 -13.10 -12.13
C PHE A 20 -7.46 -12.28 -12.74
N ALA A 21 -8.65 -12.84 -12.87
CA ALA A 21 -9.80 -12.15 -13.49
C ALA A 21 -10.33 -10.98 -12.63
N ASN A 22 -10.02 -10.97 -11.34
CA ASN A 22 -10.59 -10.01 -10.37
C ASN A 22 -9.70 -8.78 -10.08
N GLN A 23 -8.47 -8.74 -10.56
CA GLN A 23 -7.56 -7.59 -10.34
C GLN A 23 -8.07 -6.29 -10.96
N GLY A 24 -8.89 -6.35 -11.99
CA GLY A 24 -9.48 -5.18 -12.66
C GLY A 24 -10.57 -4.46 -11.85
N ILE A 25 -11.07 -5.05 -10.78
CA ILE A 25 -12.11 -4.47 -9.92
C ILE A 25 -11.50 -3.73 -8.74
N GLN A 26 -10.46 -4.30 -8.14
CA GLN A 26 -9.76 -3.70 -7.03
C GLN A 26 -9.02 -2.41 -7.42
N GLY A 27 -8.93 -1.46 -6.51
CA GLY A 27 -8.14 -0.24 -6.70
C GLY A 27 -8.90 1.04 -6.41
N ASN A 28 -8.32 2.14 -6.88
CA ASN A 28 -8.90 3.46 -6.77
C ASN A 28 -9.89 3.71 -7.89
N TRP A 29 -10.97 4.41 -7.58
CA TRP A 29 -12.02 4.78 -8.51
C TRP A 29 -12.38 6.24 -8.34
N GLU A 30 -12.59 6.96 -9.44
CA GLU A 30 -12.99 8.37 -9.46
C GLU A 30 -14.14 8.58 -10.43
N GLY A 31 -15.05 9.48 -10.09
CA GLY A 31 -16.21 9.76 -10.91
C GLY A 31 -17.10 10.87 -10.39
N ALA A 32 -18.33 10.86 -10.86
CA ALA A 32 -19.30 11.89 -10.54
C ALA A 32 -20.72 11.34 -10.54
N PHE A 33 -21.60 12.04 -9.85
CA PHE A 33 -23.03 11.87 -10.00
C PHE A 33 -23.56 12.54 -11.29
N SER A 34 -24.61 11.99 -11.83
CA SER A 34 -25.31 12.55 -12.99
C SER A 34 -26.58 13.27 -12.57
N GLY A 35 -26.61 14.59 -12.76
CA GLY A 35 -27.81 15.41 -12.60
C GLY A 35 -28.14 15.84 -11.17
N GLY A 36 -29.00 16.84 -11.05
CA GLY A 36 -29.55 17.35 -9.80
C GLY A 36 -28.51 17.98 -8.87
N ASP A 37 -28.87 18.04 -7.58
CA ASP A 37 -28.01 18.61 -6.52
C ASP A 37 -26.77 17.75 -6.20
N TRP A 38 -26.70 16.56 -6.76
CA TRP A 38 -25.61 15.61 -6.50
C TRP A 38 -24.35 15.90 -7.32
N ASN A 39 -24.45 16.57 -8.47
CA ASN A 39 -23.30 16.85 -9.36
C ASN A 39 -22.23 17.75 -8.75
N LYS A 40 -22.50 18.39 -7.62
CA LYS A 40 -21.53 19.21 -6.85
C LYS A 40 -20.55 18.35 -6.03
N PHE A 41 -20.83 17.08 -5.81
CA PHE A 41 -19.97 16.21 -5.01
C PHE A 41 -18.94 15.50 -5.89
N VAL A 42 -17.67 15.57 -5.47
CA VAL A 42 -16.61 14.70 -5.99
C VAL A 42 -16.85 13.29 -5.46
N LEU A 43 -16.78 12.30 -6.33
CA LEU A 43 -16.99 10.90 -5.97
C LEU A 43 -15.69 10.11 -6.15
N ARG A 44 -15.26 9.45 -5.09
CA ARG A 44 -14.11 8.54 -5.10
C ARG A 44 -14.49 7.23 -4.43
N ALA A 45 -13.82 6.14 -4.79
CA ALA A 45 -13.94 4.90 -4.04
C ALA A 45 -12.61 4.15 -4.01
N GLU A 46 -12.46 3.34 -2.99
CA GLU A 46 -11.40 2.35 -2.83
C GLU A 46 -12.06 0.99 -2.75
N VAL A 47 -11.72 0.11 -3.70
CA VAL A 47 -12.29 -1.25 -3.76
C VAL A 47 -11.20 -2.24 -3.38
N ILE A 48 -11.49 -3.05 -2.37
CA ILE A 48 -10.58 -4.03 -1.79
C ILE A 48 -11.14 -5.43 -2.01
N GLY A 49 -10.31 -6.32 -2.56
CA GLY A 49 -10.62 -7.75 -2.63
C GLY A 49 -10.65 -8.38 -1.25
N GLN A 50 -11.61 -9.25 -1.03
CA GLN A 50 -11.85 -9.96 0.23
C GLN A 50 -11.92 -11.47 -0.03
N PRO A 51 -11.79 -12.34 0.99
CA PRO A 51 -11.91 -13.79 0.83
C PRO A 51 -13.20 -14.22 0.12
N GLY A 52 -13.15 -15.33 -0.59
CA GLY A 52 -14.33 -15.92 -1.23
C GLY A 52 -14.86 -15.15 -2.43
N ASN A 53 -14.00 -14.44 -3.16
CA ASN A 53 -14.37 -13.61 -4.31
C ASN A 53 -15.38 -12.51 -3.96
N THR A 54 -15.24 -11.94 -2.78
CA THR A 54 -16.01 -10.79 -2.32
C THR A 54 -15.17 -9.51 -2.38
N TYR A 55 -15.82 -8.36 -2.19
CA TYR A 55 -15.19 -7.06 -2.17
C TYR A 55 -15.77 -6.20 -1.06
N ARG A 56 -14.96 -5.25 -0.60
CA ARG A 56 -15.37 -4.11 0.21
C ARG A 56 -15.10 -2.84 -0.62
N ALA A 57 -16.09 -1.98 -0.76
CA ALA A 57 -15.92 -0.69 -1.40
C ALA A 57 -16.13 0.41 -0.38
N LEU A 58 -15.12 1.24 -0.14
CA LEU A 58 -15.21 2.49 0.62
C LEU A 58 -15.50 3.62 -0.36
N ILE A 59 -16.67 4.24 -0.26
CA ILE A 59 -17.10 5.31 -1.16
C ILE A 59 -17.06 6.64 -0.41
N TYR A 60 -16.38 7.61 -0.98
CA TYR A 60 -16.21 8.97 -0.48
C TYR A 60 -17.02 9.93 -1.33
N ILE A 61 -17.95 10.66 -0.74
CA ILE A 61 -18.86 11.61 -1.40
C ILE A 61 -18.51 13.01 -0.89
N GLY A 62 -17.69 13.75 -1.64
CA GLY A 62 -17.17 15.05 -1.19
C GLY A 62 -16.45 14.89 0.16
N ASP A 63 -16.81 15.73 1.12
CA ASP A 63 -16.27 15.74 2.48
C ASP A 63 -17.14 14.95 3.48
N LEU A 64 -18.12 14.17 2.99
CA LEU A 64 -18.92 13.31 3.84
C LEU A 64 -18.11 12.12 4.35
N GLN A 65 -18.59 11.53 5.46
CA GLN A 65 -18.01 10.29 5.96
C GLN A 65 -18.05 9.21 4.86
N ALA A 66 -16.98 8.43 4.73
CA ALA A 66 -16.94 7.30 3.81
C ALA A 66 -18.04 6.30 4.15
N VAL A 67 -18.70 5.78 3.12
CA VAL A 67 -19.69 4.72 3.24
C VAL A 67 -19.13 3.41 2.69
N GLU A 68 -19.52 2.31 3.30
CA GLU A 68 -19.03 0.98 2.93
C GLU A 68 -20.13 0.18 2.24
N LEU A 69 -19.78 -0.44 1.10
CA LEU A 69 -20.63 -1.41 0.40
C LEU A 69 -19.93 -2.76 0.33
N ALA A 70 -20.69 -3.82 0.58
CA ALA A 70 -20.25 -5.18 0.32
C ALA A 70 -20.44 -5.52 -1.16
N GLY A 71 -19.47 -6.24 -1.73
CA GLY A 71 -19.45 -6.63 -3.13
C GLY A 71 -19.30 -8.13 -3.32
N LEU A 72 -19.86 -8.64 -4.42
CA LEU A 72 -19.73 -10.03 -4.86
C LEU A 72 -19.22 -10.07 -6.31
N SER A 73 -18.27 -10.95 -6.57
CA SER A 73 -17.82 -11.22 -7.94
C SER A 73 -18.90 -11.97 -8.74
N ARG A 74 -19.10 -11.56 -9.99
CA ARG A 74 -19.95 -12.23 -10.98
C ARG A 74 -19.23 -12.30 -12.32
N GLY A 75 -18.44 -13.35 -12.50
CA GLY A 75 -17.61 -13.48 -13.69
C GLY A 75 -16.53 -12.41 -13.76
N ASP A 76 -16.56 -11.57 -14.79
CA ASP A 76 -15.66 -10.42 -14.99
C ASP A 76 -16.16 -9.11 -14.35
N ALA A 77 -17.30 -9.15 -13.63
CA ALA A 77 -17.91 -8.02 -12.95
C ALA A 77 -17.95 -8.23 -11.43
N ALA A 78 -18.14 -7.13 -10.71
CA ALA A 78 -18.52 -7.14 -9.29
C ALA A 78 -19.81 -6.32 -9.11
N VAL A 79 -20.68 -6.80 -8.23
CA VAL A 79 -21.91 -6.10 -7.85
C VAL A 79 -21.82 -5.75 -6.38
N PHE A 80 -22.06 -4.50 -6.05
CA PHE A 80 -22.01 -3.93 -4.72
C PHE A 80 -23.41 -3.54 -4.28
N ALA A 81 -23.74 -3.76 -3.02
CA ALA A 81 -25.01 -3.32 -2.45
C ALA A 81 -24.88 -3.07 -0.93
N GLY A 82 -25.70 -2.18 -0.43
CA GLY A 82 -25.79 -1.88 1.00
C GLY A 82 -26.77 -0.75 1.31
N GLU A 83 -26.90 -0.46 2.58
CA GLU A 83 -27.57 0.76 3.07
C GLU A 83 -26.50 1.75 3.51
N VAL A 84 -26.62 3.00 3.12
CA VAL A 84 -25.71 4.08 3.47
C VAL A 84 -26.48 5.17 4.22
N ASP A 85 -25.87 5.68 5.29
CA ASP A 85 -26.35 6.82 6.04
C ASP A 85 -25.45 8.02 5.77
N LEU A 86 -25.98 9.02 5.08
CA LEU A 86 -25.28 10.24 4.71
C LEU A 86 -25.60 11.41 5.66
N GLY A 87 -25.96 11.11 6.90
CA GLY A 87 -26.24 12.09 7.93
C GLY A 87 -27.46 12.97 7.57
N MET A 88 -27.24 14.27 7.43
CA MET A 88 -28.32 15.22 7.09
C MET A 88 -28.95 14.97 5.73
N LEU A 89 -28.29 14.26 4.81
CA LEU A 89 -28.86 13.90 3.52
C LEU A 89 -29.78 12.66 3.61
N GLY A 90 -29.74 11.93 4.73
CA GLY A 90 -30.61 10.80 5.00
C GLY A 90 -30.00 9.44 4.67
N LYS A 91 -30.86 8.42 4.68
CA LYS A 91 -30.50 7.03 4.40
C LYS A 91 -30.90 6.63 3.00
N PHE A 92 -30.01 5.87 2.35
CA PHE A 92 -30.18 5.40 0.99
C PHE A 92 -29.91 3.91 0.91
N ALA A 93 -30.67 3.20 0.09
CA ALA A 93 -30.21 1.95 -0.45
C ALA A 93 -29.24 2.25 -1.58
N ALA A 94 -28.07 1.61 -1.59
CA ALA A 94 -27.04 1.81 -2.59
C ALA A 94 -26.77 0.53 -3.35
N TRP A 95 -26.55 0.64 -4.66
CA TRP A 95 -26.01 -0.44 -5.46
C TRP A 95 -25.05 0.09 -6.51
N ALA A 96 -24.09 -0.74 -6.93
CA ALA A 96 -23.20 -0.45 -8.03
C ALA A 96 -22.78 -1.74 -8.73
N GLN A 97 -22.39 -1.62 -9.99
CA GLN A 97 -21.75 -2.67 -10.76
C GLN A 97 -20.46 -2.13 -11.36
N ALA A 98 -19.36 -2.87 -11.15
CA ALA A 98 -18.05 -2.58 -11.73
C ALA A 98 -17.68 -3.68 -12.73
N ARG A 99 -17.18 -3.28 -13.91
CA ARG A 99 -16.71 -4.17 -14.97
C ARG A 99 -15.76 -3.42 -15.90
N ASN A 100 -14.65 -4.04 -16.29
CA ASN A 100 -13.71 -3.49 -17.29
C ASN A 100 -13.21 -2.06 -16.96
N GLY A 101 -12.98 -1.76 -15.67
CA GLY A 101 -12.54 -0.44 -15.22
C GLY A 101 -13.63 0.64 -15.22
N GLU A 102 -14.87 0.30 -15.44
CA GLU A 102 -16.04 1.18 -15.33
C GLU A 102 -16.96 0.70 -14.21
N MET A 103 -17.50 1.65 -13.43
CA MET A 103 -18.49 1.40 -12.38
C MET A 103 -19.67 2.33 -12.56
N GLN A 104 -20.86 1.79 -12.44
CA GLN A 104 -22.11 2.54 -12.47
C GLN A 104 -22.97 2.12 -11.28
N GLY A 105 -23.72 3.06 -10.72
CA GLY A 105 -24.56 2.77 -9.57
C GLY A 105 -25.57 3.87 -9.25
N GLU A 106 -26.33 3.64 -8.22
CA GLU A 106 -27.39 4.53 -7.75
C GLU A 106 -27.44 4.56 -6.22
N LEU A 107 -27.78 5.73 -5.70
CA LEU A 107 -28.28 5.90 -4.34
C LEU A 107 -29.80 6.11 -4.43
N LEU A 108 -30.53 5.23 -3.78
CA LEU A 108 -31.98 5.20 -3.80
C LEU A 108 -32.50 5.75 -2.46
N PRO A 109 -33.05 6.97 -2.40
CA PRO A 109 -33.67 7.49 -1.18
C PRO A 109 -34.98 6.74 -0.89
N GLY A 110 -35.45 6.81 0.34
CA GLY A 110 -36.75 6.26 0.71
C GLY A 110 -37.91 6.93 -0.05
N SER A 111 -37.74 8.15 -0.54
CA SER A 111 -38.67 8.89 -1.40
C SER A 111 -37.86 9.88 -2.27
N GLY A 112 -38.34 10.16 -3.50
CA GLY A 112 -37.71 11.07 -4.44
C GLY A 112 -36.92 10.36 -5.53
N ALA A 113 -36.12 11.13 -6.28
CA ALA A 113 -35.34 10.62 -7.41
C ALA A 113 -34.02 9.97 -6.96
N ALA A 114 -33.66 8.89 -7.63
CA ALA A 114 -32.35 8.24 -7.44
C ALA A 114 -31.19 9.16 -7.85
N ALA A 115 -30.11 9.13 -7.09
CA ALA A 115 -28.84 9.76 -7.47
C ALA A 115 -27.98 8.72 -8.22
N ARG A 116 -27.82 8.90 -9.53
CA ARG A 116 -27.02 8.02 -10.37
C ARG A 116 -25.58 8.48 -10.43
N PHE A 117 -24.65 7.54 -10.49
CA PHE A 117 -23.24 7.85 -10.63
C PHE A 117 -22.52 6.93 -11.60
N ALA A 118 -21.41 7.44 -12.11
CA ALA A 118 -20.46 6.66 -12.89
C ALA A 118 -19.03 6.97 -12.42
N MET A 119 -18.18 5.93 -12.38
CA MET A 119 -16.78 6.05 -11.97
C MET A 119 -15.90 5.25 -12.94
N LYS A 120 -14.63 5.63 -13.01
CA LYS A 120 -13.59 4.87 -13.71
C LYS A 120 -12.51 4.48 -12.73
N ARG A 121 -11.94 3.30 -12.95
CA ARG A 121 -10.75 2.87 -12.22
C ARG A 121 -9.57 3.77 -12.58
N VAL A 122 -8.82 4.20 -11.56
CA VAL A 122 -7.66 5.08 -11.70
C VAL A 122 -6.44 4.36 -11.16
N VAL A 123 -5.37 4.34 -11.94
CA VAL A 123 -4.05 3.91 -11.49
C VAL A 123 -3.26 5.15 -11.12
N LYS A 124 -2.85 5.24 -9.85
CA LYS A 124 -2.03 6.35 -9.36
C LYS A 124 -0.56 6.03 -9.59
N THR A 125 0.15 6.90 -10.29
CA THR A 125 1.59 6.76 -10.52
C THR A 125 2.35 7.61 -9.52
N PRO A 126 3.20 7.00 -8.65
CA PRO A 126 4.07 7.77 -7.77
C PRO A 126 4.99 8.72 -8.57
N PRO A 127 5.23 9.95 -8.09
CA PRO A 127 6.01 10.94 -8.85
C PRO A 127 7.48 10.53 -9.05
N THR A 128 8.02 9.68 -8.19
CA THR A 128 9.41 9.19 -8.26
C THR A 128 9.52 7.78 -8.85
N LEU A 129 8.41 7.20 -9.35
CA LEU A 129 8.43 5.90 -10.00
C LEU A 129 9.30 5.94 -11.27
N GLY A 130 10.28 5.06 -11.39
CA GLY A 130 11.25 5.05 -12.48
C GLY A 130 12.34 6.12 -12.37
N GLN A 131 12.49 6.76 -11.19
CA GLN A 131 13.53 7.76 -10.99
C GLN A 131 14.93 7.15 -11.17
N ALA A 132 15.72 7.74 -12.08
CA ALA A 132 17.09 7.32 -12.28
C ALA A 132 17.96 7.58 -11.04
N PRO A 133 18.89 6.68 -10.70
CA PRO A 133 19.84 6.91 -9.63
C PRO A 133 20.64 8.20 -9.88
N PRO A 134 20.77 9.10 -8.90
CA PRO A 134 21.61 10.29 -9.04
C PRO A 134 23.11 9.93 -9.11
N GLU A 135 23.93 10.88 -9.56
CA GLU A 135 25.38 10.71 -9.58
C GLU A 135 25.92 10.38 -8.18
N GLY A 136 26.75 9.36 -8.08
CA GLY A 136 27.32 8.85 -6.83
C GLY A 136 26.44 7.86 -6.07
N ALA A 137 25.23 7.57 -6.56
CA ALA A 137 24.40 6.53 -5.96
C ALA A 137 24.96 5.13 -6.26
N VAL A 138 24.86 4.25 -5.28
CA VAL A 138 25.13 2.82 -5.42
C VAL A 138 23.81 2.13 -5.78
N VAL A 139 23.75 1.56 -6.99
CA VAL A 139 22.62 0.80 -7.46
C VAL A 139 22.67 -0.60 -6.85
N LEU A 140 21.65 -0.96 -6.07
CA LEU A 140 21.52 -2.27 -5.45
C LEU A 140 20.63 -3.21 -6.27
N LEU A 141 19.68 -2.64 -7.02
CA LEU A 141 18.78 -3.40 -7.88
C LEU A 141 18.33 -2.52 -9.04
N GLY A 142 18.65 -2.93 -10.26
CA GLY A 142 18.34 -2.19 -11.48
C GLY A 142 18.57 -3.05 -12.71
N GLU A 143 18.34 -2.51 -13.90
CA GLU A 143 18.56 -3.21 -15.15
C GLU A 143 20.05 -3.57 -15.30
N GLY A 144 20.34 -4.86 -15.46
CA GLY A 144 21.72 -5.38 -15.60
C GLY A 144 22.59 -5.33 -14.33
N THR A 145 22.01 -4.98 -13.16
CA THR A 145 22.72 -4.92 -11.88
C THR A 145 21.88 -5.52 -10.77
N GLY A 146 22.52 -6.01 -9.70
CA GLY A 146 21.81 -6.29 -8.45
C GLY A 146 22.13 -7.60 -7.76
N GLU A 147 22.36 -8.70 -8.47
CA GLU A 147 22.63 -9.99 -7.82
C GLU A 147 23.87 -9.93 -6.91
N ASP A 148 24.93 -9.29 -7.39
CA ASP A 148 26.18 -9.14 -6.64
C ASP A 148 26.12 -8.13 -5.48
N ALA A 149 25.07 -7.33 -5.37
CA ALA A 149 24.95 -6.32 -4.32
C ALA A 149 24.49 -6.88 -2.97
N TRP A 150 23.96 -8.11 -2.94
CA TRP A 150 23.33 -8.70 -1.77
C TRP A 150 24.14 -9.85 -1.18
N LYS A 151 24.01 -10.11 0.12
CA LYS A 151 24.69 -11.19 0.86
C LYS A 151 23.98 -12.55 0.75
N ALA A 152 22.69 -12.57 0.38
CA ALA A 152 21.93 -13.80 0.19
C ALA A 152 22.26 -14.48 -1.15
N GLU A 153 22.04 -15.81 -1.22
CA GLU A 153 22.10 -16.54 -2.48
C GLU A 153 21.19 -15.88 -3.52
N PRO A 154 21.63 -15.79 -4.79
CA PRO A 154 20.80 -15.24 -5.85
C PRO A 154 19.54 -16.08 -5.98
N GLY A 155 18.44 -15.56 -5.55
CA GLY A 155 17.16 -16.25 -5.62
C GLY A 155 16.32 -15.66 -6.69
N ASN A 156 15.43 -15.04 -6.79
CA ASN A 156 14.42 -14.64 -7.71
C ASN A 156 14.73 -13.28 -8.37
N PHE A 157 15.89 -13.14 -9.00
CA PHE A 157 16.24 -11.97 -9.78
C PHE A 157 15.88 -12.20 -11.25
N ALA A 158 15.13 -11.31 -11.84
CA ALA A 158 14.81 -11.31 -13.26
C ALA A 158 14.51 -9.88 -13.76
N ASN A 159 15.13 -9.48 -14.87
CA ASN A 159 14.83 -8.21 -15.56
C ASN A 159 14.92 -6.97 -14.67
N GLY A 160 15.91 -6.89 -13.77
CA GLY A 160 16.09 -5.78 -12.84
C GLY A 160 15.11 -5.78 -11.66
N GLU A 161 14.35 -6.84 -11.47
CA GLU A 161 13.44 -7.04 -10.34
C GLU A 161 13.93 -8.16 -9.43
N MET A 162 13.69 -8.00 -8.13
CA MET A 162 13.86 -9.02 -7.12
C MET A 162 12.50 -9.39 -6.55
N ARG A 163 12.20 -10.68 -6.48
CA ARG A 163 11.05 -11.20 -5.77
C ARG A 163 11.52 -11.78 -4.43
N ILE A 164 11.00 -11.24 -3.33
CA ILE A 164 11.30 -11.81 -2.02
C ILE A 164 10.64 -13.18 -1.91
N GLY A 165 11.44 -14.18 -1.57
CA GLY A 165 10.99 -15.55 -1.37
C GLY A 165 12.09 -16.38 -0.75
N GLY A 166 11.85 -16.95 0.43
CA GLY A 166 12.79 -17.80 1.17
C GLY A 166 13.84 -17.06 1.98
N ASN A 167 14.44 -15.97 1.49
CA ASN A 167 15.54 -15.26 2.14
C ASN A 167 15.22 -13.78 2.41
N THR A 168 15.81 -13.23 3.48
CA THR A 168 15.97 -11.79 3.69
C THR A 168 17.24 -11.35 2.99
N TYR A 169 17.18 -10.26 2.23
CA TYR A 169 18.30 -9.74 1.44
C TYR A 169 18.94 -8.55 2.14
N THR A 170 20.23 -8.65 2.42
CA THR A 170 21.02 -7.60 3.07
C THR A 170 22.12 -7.15 2.11
N SER A 171 22.28 -5.83 1.88
CA SER A 171 23.31 -5.32 1.00
C SER A 171 24.73 -5.67 1.52
N LYS A 172 25.69 -5.88 0.60
CA LYS A 172 27.08 -6.11 0.96
C LYS A 172 27.75 -4.85 1.50
N HIS A 173 27.38 -3.68 0.97
CA HIS A 173 27.85 -2.38 1.43
C HIS A 173 27.04 -1.88 2.62
N GLU A 174 27.73 -1.18 3.50
CA GLU A 174 27.14 -0.48 4.63
C GLU A 174 27.26 1.03 4.41
N TYR A 175 26.28 1.77 4.92
CA TYR A 175 26.13 3.20 4.69
C TYR A 175 25.94 3.91 6.03
N GLY A 176 26.40 5.16 6.10
CA GLY A 176 26.09 6.10 7.18
C GLY A 176 24.83 6.92 6.86
N ASP A 177 24.97 8.23 6.81
CA ASP A 177 23.92 9.12 6.33
C ASP A 177 23.66 8.85 4.84
N ALA A 178 22.41 8.67 4.45
CA ALA A 178 22.08 8.28 3.07
C ALA A 178 20.71 8.76 2.60
N GLN A 179 20.55 8.90 1.29
CA GLN A 179 19.25 8.83 0.63
C GLN A 179 19.04 7.43 0.07
N VAL A 180 17.84 6.91 0.21
CA VAL A 180 17.47 5.58 -0.26
C VAL A 180 16.20 5.69 -1.08
N HIS A 181 16.21 5.13 -2.28
CA HIS A 181 15.03 4.96 -3.11
C HIS A 181 14.72 3.47 -3.26
N VAL A 182 13.46 3.12 -3.12
CA VAL A 182 12.99 1.74 -3.27
C VAL A 182 11.66 1.73 -4.00
N GLU A 183 11.57 0.98 -5.08
CA GLU A 183 10.28 0.64 -5.68
C GLU A 183 9.85 -0.75 -5.24
N PHE A 184 8.61 -0.88 -4.79
CA PHE A 184 8.06 -2.16 -4.32
C PHE A 184 6.64 -2.40 -4.82
N LEU A 185 6.25 -3.67 -4.87
CA LEU A 185 4.91 -4.10 -5.29
C LEU A 185 4.45 -5.23 -4.38
N CYS A 186 3.35 -5.01 -3.66
CA CYS A 186 2.71 -6.05 -2.86
C CYS A 186 1.90 -6.99 -3.75
N PRO A 187 1.96 -8.30 -3.52
CA PRO A 187 1.13 -9.26 -4.25
C PRO A 187 -0.35 -9.12 -3.90
N TYR A 188 -1.23 -9.46 -4.84
CA TYR A 188 -2.67 -9.54 -4.59
C TYR A 188 -3.01 -10.80 -3.80
N MET A 189 -3.43 -10.66 -2.55
CA MET A 189 -3.70 -11.75 -1.60
C MET A 189 -5.05 -11.55 -0.91
N PRO A 190 -6.18 -11.64 -1.62
CA PRO A 190 -7.51 -11.32 -1.07
C PRO A 190 -7.93 -12.24 0.08
N ASP A 191 -7.40 -13.47 0.15
CA ASP A 191 -7.70 -14.44 1.21
C ASP A 191 -6.85 -14.22 2.49
N GLN A 192 -5.95 -13.22 2.47
CA GLN A 192 -5.12 -12.85 3.61
C GLN A 192 -5.54 -11.50 4.18
N SER A 193 -5.15 -11.23 5.43
CA SER A 193 -5.42 -9.97 6.10
C SER A 193 -4.32 -9.58 7.08
N GLY A 194 -4.24 -8.30 7.43
CA GLY A 194 -3.27 -7.77 8.38
C GLY A 194 -1.84 -8.17 8.01
N GLN A 195 -1.05 -8.61 8.97
CA GLN A 195 0.37 -8.95 8.79
C GLN A 195 0.64 -10.17 7.89
N ALA A 196 -0.38 -10.92 7.48
CA ALA A 196 -0.24 -12.03 6.54
C ALA A 196 -0.41 -11.62 5.06
N ARG A 197 -0.75 -10.34 4.79
CA ARG A 197 -1.11 -9.85 3.45
C ARG A 197 -0.03 -8.94 2.87
N GLY A 198 0.78 -9.44 1.93
CA GLY A 198 1.77 -8.65 1.20
C GLY A 198 2.85 -8.02 2.08
N ASN A 199 3.33 -8.75 3.09
CA ASN A 199 4.22 -8.28 4.14
C ASN A 199 5.68 -8.41 3.74
N SER A 200 6.44 -7.35 3.98
CA SER A 200 7.88 -7.22 3.89
C SER A 200 8.32 -6.00 4.71
N GLY A 201 9.59 -5.59 4.62
CA GLY A 201 10.11 -4.40 5.27
C GLY A 201 11.35 -3.87 4.56
N VAL A 202 11.48 -2.55 4.51
CA VAL A 202 12.70 -1.86 4.09
C VAL A 202 13.41 -1.38 5.34
N TYR A 203 14.52 -2.04 5.69
CA TYR A 203 15.32 -1.70 6.87
C TYR A 203 16.52 -0.84 6.48
N VAL A 204 16.48 0.43 6.80
CA VAL A 204 17.66 1.31 6.70
C VAL A 204 18.62 0.95 7.82
N HIS A 205 19.94 0.91 7.51
CA HIS A 205 20.96 0.35 8.41
C HIS A 205 20.72 -1.10 8.83
N GLY A 206 19.81 -1.83 8.16
CA GLY A 206 19.39 -3.16 8.59
C GLY A 206 18.70 -3.18 9.96
N ARG A 207 18.33 -2.04 10.51
CA ARG A 207 17.88 -1.87 11.91
C ARG A 207 16.60 -1.06 12.06
N TYR A 208 16.30 -0.18 11.14
CA TYR A 208 15.14 0.73 11.23
C TYR A 208 14.20 0.44 10.08
N GLU A 209 13.08 -0.19 10.41
CA GLU A 209 12.10 -0.65 9.43
C GLU A 209 11.12 0.44 9.05
N VAL A 210 11.02 0.67 7.75
CA VAL A 210 9.84 1.25 7.11
C VAL A 210 9.00 0.09 6.58
N GLN A 211 7.83 -0.11 7.17
CA GLN A 211 6.97 -1.27 6.92
C GLN A 211 6.48 -1.32 5.47
N VAL A 212 6.55 -2.49 4.86
CA VAL A 212 5.90 -2.83 3.59
C VAL A 212 4.77 -3.81 3.87
N LEU A 213 3.54 -3.41 3.53
CA LEU A 213 2.34 -4.21 3.76
C LEU A 213 1.29 -3.86 2.72
N ASP A 214 0.49 -4.83 2.27
CA ASP A 214 -0.77 -4.49 1.61
C ASP A 214 -1.78 -4.05 2.67
N SER A 215 -1.76 -2.76 2.98
CA SER A 215 -2.73 -2.08 3.84
C SER A 215 -3.52 -1.02 3.06
N PHE A 216 -3.73 -1.27 1.76
CA PHE A 216 -4.55 -0.40 0.92
C PHE A 216 -5.94 -0.23 1.51
N ALA A 217 -6.38 1.02 1.67
CA ALA A 217 -7.65 1.42 2.26
C ALA A 217 -7.88 0.97 3.72
N ASP A 218 -6.85 0.49 4.40
CA ASP A 218 -6.90 0.29 5.84
C ASP A 218 -6.55 1.60 6.58
N ALA A 219 -7.11 1.79 7.77
CA ALA A 219 -6.74 2.91 8.63
C ALA A 219 -5.26 2.80 9.04
N PRO A 220 -4.50 3.92 9.09
CA PRO A 220 -3.14 3.90 9.57
C PRO A 220 -3.00 3.28 10.96
N GLY A 221 -2.00 2.43 11.13
CA GLY A 221 -1.67 1.71 12.37
C GLY A 221 -0.17 1.47 12.51
N ALA A 222 0.27 1.00 13.67
CA ALA A 222 1.69 0.79 13.97
C ALA A 222 2.38 -0.30 13.12
N GLY A 223 1.62 -1.10 12.38
CA GLY A 223 2.11 -2.14 11.48
C GLY A 223 1.58 -2.00 10.05
N THR A 224 0.96 -0.88 9.68
CA THR A 224 0.53 -0.62 8.30
C THR A 224 1.69 -0.14 7.42
N CYS A 225 1.52 -0.18 6.11
CA CYS A 225 2.50 0.29 5.15
C CYS A 225 2.93 1.73 5.47
N GLY A 226 4.23 2.00 5.47
CA GLY A 226 4.80 3.29 5.84
C GLY A 226 5.01 3.52 7.34
N ALA A 227 4.55 2.63 8.22
CA ALA A 227 4.87 2.75 9.64
C ALA A 227 6.38 2.62 9.89
N ILE A 228 6.93 3.38 10.83
CA ILE A 228 8.19 3.00 11.46
C ILE A 228 7.83 1.95 12.50
N TYR A 229 8.08 0.68 12.17
CA TYR A 229 7.49 -0.46 12.87
C TYR A 229 7.71 -0.38 14.40
N SER A 230 6.62 -0.48 15.15
CA SER A 230 6.59 -0.35 16.62
C SER A 230 7.02 1.01 17.20
N ILE A 231 7.41 1.99 16.36
CA ILE A 231 7.83 3.32 16.82
C ILE A 231 6.80 4.39 16.48
N ALA A 232 6.32 4.42 15.21
CA ALA A 232 5.40 5.48 14.78
C ALA A 232 4.36 4.97 13.78
N VAL A 233 3.13 5.47 13.96
CA VAL A 233 2.01 5.30 13.03
C VAL A 233 2.14 6.36 11.93
N PRO A 234 1.99 6.02 10.63
CA PRO A 234 1.99 7.02 9.58
C PRO A 234 0.80 7.98 9.77
N PRO A 235 0.98 9.28 9.52
CA PRO A 235 -0.06 10.28 9.76
C PRO A 235 -1.26 10.14 8.81
N ALA A 236 -1.05 9.47 7.67
CA ALA A 236 -2.09 9.16 6.69
C ALA A 236 -1.73 7.88 5.93
N GLY A 237 -2.75 7.19 5.40
CA GLY A 237 -2.55 6.07 4.49
C GLY A 237 -2.07 6.56 3.13
N ALA A 238 -0.90 6.08 2.68
CA ALA A 238 -0.34 6.38 1.36
C ALA A 238 -0.15 5.11 0.51
N CYS A 239 -0.59 3.95 1.01
CA CYS A 239 -0.46 2.68 0.32
C CYS A 239 -1.32 2.65 -0.95
N LEU A 240 -0.74 2.22 -2.07
CA LEU A 240 -1.46 1.94 -3.30
C LEU A 240 -2.00 0.50 -3.29
N PRO A 241 -2.96 0.19 -4.18
CA PRO A 241 -3.49 -1.17 -4.30
C PRO A 241 -2.40 -2.20 -4.57
N PRO A 242 -2.52 -3.45 -4.07
CA PRO A 242 -1.60 -4.53 -4.46
C PRO A 242 -1.64 -4.77 -5.97
N GLY A 243 -0.49 -5.11 -6.54
CA GLY A 243 -0.29 -5.18 -7.98
C GLY A 243 0.08 -3.85 -8.64
N GLU A 244 0.10 -2.74 -7.90
CA GLU A 244 0.58 -1.43 -8.36
C GLU A 244 1.95 -1.13 -7.73
N TRP A 245 2.90 -0.61 -8.55
CA TRP A 245 4.22 -0.21 -8.06
C TRP A 245 4.13 1.03 -7.19
N GLN A 246 4.86 1.01 -6.08
CA GLN A 246 4.93 2.04 -5.05
C GLN A 246 6.37 2.47 -4.83
N THR A 247 6.57 3.66 -4.27
CA THR A 247 7.90 4.17 -3.98
C THR A 247 8.06 4.54 -2.51
N TYR A 248 9.25 4.25 -1.96
CA TYR A 248 9.79 4.93 -0.80
C TYR A 248 10.99 5.76 -1.20
N ASP A 249 10.96 7.03 -0.81
CA ASP A 249 12.09 7.95 -0.85
C ASP A 249 12.43 8.31 0.59
N ILE A 250 13.59 7.83 1.06
CA ILE A 250 13.98 7.91 2.45
C ILE A 250 15.26 8.73 2.57
N THR A 251 15.28 9.74 3.45
CA THR A 251 16.53 10.36 3.90
C THR A 251 16.80 9.92 5.33
N PHE A 252 17.96 9.34 5.54
CA PHE A 252 18.37 8.80 6.83
C PHE A 252 19.65 9.47 7.30
N ARG A 253 19.66 9.86 8.59
CA ARG A 253 20.85 10.30 9.32
C ARG A 253 21.16 9.26 10.35
N ALA A 254 22.36 8.70 10.27
CA ALA A 254 22.82 7.65 11.18
C ALA A 254 22.99 8.16 12.62
N PRO A 255 22.81 7.31 13.63
CA PRO A 255 23.14 7.65 15.00
C PRO A 255 24.64 7.96 15.11
N LYS A 256 24.99 8.93 15.96
CA LYS A 256 26.38 9.34 16.13
C LYS A 256 26.93 8.81 17.45
N PHE A 257 28.22 8.50 17.45
CA PHE A 257 28.95 7.95 18.60
C PHE A 257 30.25 8.74 18.82
N ASP A 258 30.66 8.84 20.08
CA ASP A 258 31.97 9.38 20.44
C ASP A 258 33.09 8.30 20.30
N ALA A 259 34.32 8.71 20.55
CA ALA A 259 35.49 7.81 20.49
C ALA A 259 35.45 6.63 21.47
N ALA A 260 34.64 6.73 22.53
CA ALA A 260 34.42 5.67 23.50
C ALA A 260 33.26 4.73 23.10
N GLY A 261 32.61 4.98 21.93
CA GLY A 261 31.46 4.19 21.45
C GLY A 261 30.14 4.55 22.14
N LYS A 262 30.08 5.63 22.90
CA LYS A 262 28.84 6.10 23.51
C LYS A 262 28.05 6.90 22.50
N LYS A 263 26.75 6.59 22.36
CA LYS A 263 25.83 7.32 21.48
C LYS A 263 25.70 8.79 21.93
N THR A 264 25.90 9.71 21.00
CA THR A 264 25.82 11.17 21.19
C THR A 264 24.65 11.81 20.47
N ALA A 265 24.10 11.14 19.44
CA ALA A 265 22.89 11.56 18.76
C ALA A 265 22.11 10.34 18.26
N ASP A 266 20.77 10.44 18.32
CA ASP A 266 19.87 9.44 17.77
C ASP A 266 19.86 9.49 16.24
N ALA A 267 19.42 8.42 15.60
CA ALA A 267 19.14 8.41 14.19
C ALA A 267 17.93 9.32 13.87
N VAL A 268 17.91 9.85 12.66
CA VAL A 268 16.80 10.70 12.16
C VAL A 268 16.37 10.22 10.78
N ILE A 269 15.07 10.14 10.55
CA ILE A 269 14.49 9.66 9.30
C ILE A 269 13.47 10.65 8.71
N THR A 270 13.52 10.82 7.40
CA THR A 270 12.44 11.39 6.59
C THR A 270 11.96 10.32 5.63
N VAL A 271 10.65 10.08 5.55
CA VAL A 271 10.05 9.09 4.65
C VAL A 271 8.98 9.75 3.81
N VAL A 272 9.13 9.60 2.50
CA VAL A 272 8.11 9.96 1.51
C VAL A 272 7.64 8.67 0.86
N GLN A 273 6.35 8.39 0.93
CA GLN A 273 5.72 7.25 0.27
C GLN A 273 4.81 7.75 -0.85
N ASN A 274 5.04 7.28 -2.07
CA ASN A 274 4.23 7.63 -3.24
C ASN A 274 4.04 9.16 -3.44
N GLY A 275 5.08 9.94 -3.11
CA GLY A 275 5.05 11.41 -3.14
C GLY A 275 4.43 12.10 -1.92
N GLN A 276 3.91 11.34 -0.95
CA GLN A 276 3.36 11.87 0.29
C GLN A 276 4.38 11.76 1.43
N THR A 277 4.73 12.89 2.06
CA THR A 277 5.62 12.89 3.22
C THR A 277 4.89 12.30 4.43
N LEU A 278 5.37 11.17 4.92
CA LEU A 278 4.87 10.51 6.13
C LEU A 278 5.59 11.02 7.39
N TYR A 279 6.91 11.15 7.31
CA TYR A 279 7.73 11.65 8.41
C TYR A 279 8.73 12.65 7.86
N ASN A 280 8.98 13.71 8.60
CA ASN A 280 9.95 14.75 8.26
C ASN A 280 10.90 14.98 9.44
N ASN A 281 12.16 14.58 9.29
CA ASN A 281 13.20 14.65 10.33
C ASN A 281 12.76 14.04 11.67
N MET A 282 12.11 12.88 11.61
CA MET A 282 11.67 12.18 12.82
C MET A 282 12.87 11.52 13.52
N THR A 283 13.03 11.74 14.82
CA THR A 283 14.03 11.08 15.65
C THR A 283 13.63 9.62 15.94
N LEU A 284 14.59 8.71 15.80
CA LEU A 284 14.45 7.28 16.07
C LEU A 284 15.24 6.94 17.34
N PRO A 285 14.58 6.69 18.47
CA PRO A 285 15.27 6.51 19.76
C PRO A 285 16.01 5.18 19.90
N HIS A 286 15.62 4.18 19.12
CA HIS A 286 16.15 2.83 19.13
C HIS A 286 15.83 2.09 17.81
N PRO A 287 16.52 0.97 17.50
CA PRO A 287 16.18 0.10 16.38
C PRO A 287 14.76 -0.46 16.47
N THR A 288 14.17 -0.76 15.31
CA THR A 288 12.90 -1.49 15.23
C THR A 288 13.13 -3.00 15.45
N PRO A 289 12.12 -3.78 15.86
CA PRO A 289 12.20 -5.24 15.86
C PRO A 289 12.52 -5.82 14.48
N GLY A 290 13.09 -7.03 14.45
CA GLY A 290 13.30 -7.79 13.20
C GLY A 290 14.53 -7.38 12.38
N GLY A 291 15.33 -6.41 12.86
CA GLY A 291 16.59 -6.02 12.21
C GLY A 291 17.70 -7.06 12.38
N ILE A 292 18.86 -6.77 11.78
CA ILE A 292 20.04 -7.67 11.79
C ILE A 292 20.59 -7.92 13.19
N ASP A 293 20.45 -6.94 14.08
CA ASP A 293 20.76 -7.02 15.50
C ASP A 293 19.97 -5.93 16.26
N GLY A 294 19.95 -6.01 17.57
CA GLY A 294 19.28 -5.00 18.44
C GLY A 294 20.19 -3.83 18.83
N LYS A 295 21.30 -3.60 18.12
CA LYS A 295 22.32 -2.59 18.48
C LYS A 295 22.34 -1.48 17.45
N GLU A 296 22.48 -0.24 17.89
CA GLU A 296 22.73 0.88 16.99
C GLU A 296 24.21 0.92 16.56
N ALA A 297 24.47 1.37 15.34
CA ALA A 297 25.81 1.51 14.78
C ALA A 297 25.87 2.72 13.84
N ALA A 298 27.08 3.26 13.65
CA ALA A 298 27.31 4.40 12.75
C ALA A 298 27.15 4.03 11.25
N LEU A 299 27.34 2.74 10.92
CA LEU A 299 27.17 2.19 9.59
C LEU A 299 26.22 0.98 9.64
N GLY A 300 25.51 0.75 8.56
CA GLY A 300 24.69 -0.44 8.39
C GLY A 300 24.22 -0.64 6.96
N PRO A 301 23.83 -1.87 6.60
CA PRO A 301 23.37 -2.22 5.26
C PRO A 301 21.91 -1.79 5.02
N LEU A 302 21.50 -1.74 3.76
CA LEU A 302 20.08 -1.82 3.42
C LEU A 302 19.64 -3.28 3.51
N MET A 303 18.46 -3.53 4.11
CA MET A 303 17.90 -4.87 4.18
C MET A 303 16.45 -4.87 3.68
N LEU A 304 16.11 -5.86 2.86
CA LEU A 304 14.76 -6.15 2.38
C LEU A 304 14.29 -7.45 3.03
N GLN A 305 13.25 -7.35 3.86
CA GLN A 305 12.83 -8.45 4.73
C GLN A 305 12.00 -9.48 3.95
N ASN A 306 12.26 -10.76 4.20
CA ASN A 306 11.33 -11.84 3.88
C ASN A 306 10.37 -12.05 5.04
N HIS A 307 9.06 -12.03 4.75
CA HIS A 307 7.99 -12.33 5.70
C HIS A 307 7.00 -13.36 5.16
N GLY A 308 7.45 -14.22 4.23
CA GLY A 308 6.65 -15.29 3.65
C GLY A 308 5.70 -14.86 2.52
N ASN A 309 5.77 -13.59 2.10
CA ASN A 309 4.99 -13.09 0.97
C ASN A 309 5.90 -12.69 -0.19
N GLU A 310 5.44 -12.92 -1.41
CA GLU A 310 6.21 -12.61 -2.64
C GLU A 310 6.15 -11.13 -3.02
N VAL A 311 6.58 -10.25 -2.12
CA VAL A 311 6.75 -8.82 -2.45
C VAL A 311 7.85 -8.68 -3.49
N ARG A 312 7.64 -7.81 -4.48
CA ARG A 312 8.62 -7.52 -5.53
C ARG A 312 9.25 -6.17 -5.28
N PHE A 313 10.56 -6.09 -5.58
CA PHE A 313 11.35 -4.87 -5.53
C PHE A 313 12.04 -4.62 -6.86
N ARG A 314 12.25 -3.36 -7.20
CA ARG A 314 13.07 -2.92 -8.34
C ARG A 314 13.58 -1.51 -8.10
N ASN A 315 14.48 -1.03 -8.94
CA ASN A 315 15.01 0.33 -8.89
C ASN A 315 15.38 0.73 -7.45
N VAL A 316 16.26 -0.07 -6.82
CA VAL A 316 16.74 0.17 -5.45
C VAL A 316 18.13 0.77 -5.51
N TRP A 317 18.30 1.96 -4.95
CA TRP A 317 19.60 2.61 -4.87
C TRP A 317 19.80 3.36 -3.56
N VAL A 318 21.05 3.53 -3.19
CA VAL A 318 21.48 4.29 -2.00
C VAL A 318 22.48 5.35 -2.43
N LEU A 319 22.22 6.61 -2.11
CA LEU A 319 23.15 7.71 -2.26
C LEU A 319 23.76 8.04 -0.89
N PRO A 320 25.04 7.71 -0.63
CA PRO A 320 25.72 8.13 0.59
C PRO A 320 25.80 9.66 0.68
N LEU A 321 25.52 10.21 1.84
CA LEU A 321 25.59 11.67 2.10
C LEU A 321 26.83 12.07 2.90
N ASP A 322 27.50 11.09 3.50
CA ASP A 322 28.78 11.28 4.16
C ASP A 322 29.88 11.32 3.09
N LYS A 323 30.51 12.46 2.88
CA LYS A 323 31.72 12.63 2.06
C LYS A 323 32.91 12.85 2.96
#